data_d86454d22476dfd393472dd62e710a5b
#
_entry.id   d86454d22476dfd393472dd62e710a5b
#
_cell.length_a   1.000
_cell.length_b   1.000
_cell.length_c   1.000
_cell.angle_alpha   90.00
_cell.angle_beta   90.00
_cell.angle_gamma   90.00
#
_symmetry.space_group_name_H-M   'P 1'
#
loop_
_entity.id
_entity.type
_entity.pdbx_description
1 polymer ?
#
loop_
_entity_poly.entity_id
_entity_poly.type
_entity_poly.pdbx_seq_one_letter_code
_entity_poly.pdbx_strand_id
1 'polypeptide(L)'
;MSQTVDRALGILPLLAEGPADLGQVADRLGVHKSTALRLLRTLHEHGFVYRQSDQRYRLGARLFALAQQAVESLDVREIAHPHLVELNEKCGHTVHLAVHEENEVLYIDKVESRYPVRMYSRIGKPVAITVAAVAKLLLADLPEPERRALAEKLDYPHYTSRSTPHATAFLAELAKVREQGWATDLGGHEESINCVAAPVRGADGRLVAAMSVSAPNVVVSAEELLRLLPLVRRTADAISREYSGTAVPPSATDPAEEA
;
A
#
# COMPACT_ATOMS: atom_id res chain seq x y z
N MET A 1 26.19 -12.65 4.55
CA MET A 1 25.15 -12.68 3.50
C MET A 1 25.73 -13.23 2.20
N SER A 2 24.98 -13.99 1.41
CA SER A 2 25.43 -14.52 0.11
C SER A 2 25.41 -13.43 -0.95
N GLN A 3 26.56 -12.88 -1.32
CA GLN A 3 26.69 -11.83 -2.33
C GLN A 3 26.05 -12.20 -3.69
N THR A 4 26.00 -13.50 -4.01
CA THR A 4 25.38 -14.00 -5.26
C THR A 4 23.84 -13.87 -5.19
N VAL A 5 23.23 -14.19 -4.06
CA VAL A 5 21.78 -14.07 -3.85
C VAL A 5 21.37 -12.60 -3.84
N ASP A 6 22.11 -11.76 -3.11
CA ASP A 6 21.88 -10.32 -3.05
C ASP A 6 21.87 -9.68 -4.44
N ARG A 7 22.89 -9.98 -5.26
CA ARG A 7 22.96 -9.51 -6.64
C ARG A 7 21.83 -10.03 -7.53
N ALA A 8 21.42 -11.29 -7.35
CA ALA A 8 20.30 -11.85 -8.12
C ALA A 8 18.97 -11.15 -7.77
N LEU A 9 18.73 -10.92 -6.49
CA LEU A 9 17.54 -10.19 -6.03
C LEU A 9 17.56 -8.73 -6.51
N GLY A 10 18.71 -8.08 -6.55
CA GLY A 10 18.89 -6.71 -7.05
C GLY A 10 18.53 -6.52 -8.54
N ILE A 11 18.47 -7.60 -9.34
CA ILE A 11 18.02 -7.53 -10.73
C ILE A 11 16.51 -7.25 -10.82
N LEU A 12 15.72 -7.75 -9.87
CA LEU A 12 14.25 -7.67 -9.95
C LEU A 12 13.74 -6.21 -9.87
N PRO A 13 14.16 -5.39 -8.89
CA PRO A 13 13.79 -3.98 -8.84
C PRO A 13 14.25 -3.20 -10.08
N LEU A 14 15.46 -3.48 -10.58
CA LEU A 14 15.98 -2.85 -11.80
C LEU A 14 15.05 -3.11 -13.00
N LEU A 15 14.62 -4.35 -13.18
CA LEU A 15 13.70 -4.72 -14.27
C LEU A 15 12.25 -4.26 -14.03
N ALA A 16 11.89 -3.87 -12.81
CA ALA A 16 10.61 -3.24 -12.51
C ALA A 16 10.55 -1.79 -13.02
N GLU A 17 11.69 -1.11 -13.15
CA GLU A 17 11.79 0.22 -13.78
C GLU A 17 11.56 0.16 -15.31
N GLY A 18 11.81 -1.01 -15.92
CA GLY A 18 11.61 -1.25 -17.35
C GLY A 18 12.54 -2.33 -17.91
N PRO A 19 12.31 -2.80 -19.15
CA PRO A 19 13.18 -3.78 -19.79
C PRO A 19 14.60 -3.27 -19.97
N ALA A 20 15.60 -4.08 -19.62
CA ALA A 20 17.02 -3.77 -19.69
C ALA A 20 17.81 -4.83 -20.48
N ASP A 21 18.88 -4.42 -21.15
CA ASP A 21 19.83 -5.34 -21.78
C ASP A 21 20.89 -5.84 -20.80
N LEU A 22 21.71 -6.83 -21.24
CA LEU A 22 22.74 -7.43 -20.42
C LEU A 22 23.79 -6.40 -19.94
N GLY A 23 24.11 -5.40 -20.77
CA GLY A 23 25.08 -4.35 -20.42
C GLY A 23 24.55 -3.47 -19.28
N GLN A 24 23.34 -2.98 -19.43
CA GLN A 24 22.65 -2.17 -18.43
C GLN A 24 22.55 -2.90 -17.07
N VAL A 25 22.19 -4.19 -17.09
CA VAL A 25 22.14 -5.00 -15.85
C VAL A 25 23.54 -5.16 -15.22
N ALA A 26 24.56 -5.43 -16.04
CA ALA A 26 25.93 -5.58 -15.54
C ALA A 26 26.46 -4.30 -14.90
N ASP A 27 26.22 -3.15 -15.55
CA ASP A 27 26.66 -1.83 -15.09
C ASP A 27 25.98 -1.43 -13.78
N ARG A 28 24.66 -1.63 -13.70
CA ARG A 28 23.89 -1.32 -12.47
C ARG A 28 24.29 -2.17 -11.26
N LEU A 29 24.64 -3.44 -11.50
CA LEU A 29 25.12 -4.36 -10.44
C LEU A 29 26.61 -4.20 -10.12
N GLY A 30 27.35 -3.42 -10.89
CA GLY A 30 28.79 -3.29 -10.75
C GLY A 30 29.54 -4.62 -10.97
N VAL A 31 29.11 -5.45 -11.93
CA VAL A 31 29.71 -6.77 -12.20
C VAL A 31 30.08 -6.95 -13.65
N HIS A 32 30.93 -7.95 -13.94
CA HIS A 32 31.25 -8.31 -15.32
C HIS A 32 30.03 -8.93 -16.01
N LYS A 33 29.87 -8.70 -17.33
CA LYS A 33 28.76 -9.22 -18.16
C LYS A 33 28.52 -10.73 -18.02
N SER A 34 29.59 -11.53 -17.88
CA SER A 34 29.47 -12.99 -17.66
C SER A 34 28.80 -13.34 -16.34
N THR A 35 29.02 -12.56 -15.28
CA THR A 35 28.35 -12.72 -13.98
C THR A 35 26.88 -12.33 -14.09
N ALA A 36 26.57 -11.18 -14.68
CA ALA A 36 25.18 -10.75 -14.92
C ALA A 36 24.41 -11.77 -15.77
N LEU A 37 25.03 -12.30 -16.84
CA LEU A 37 24.42 -13.31 -17.69
C LEU A 37 24.07 -14.58 -16.93
N ARG A 38 24.96 -15.05 -16.04
CA ARG A 38 24.70 -16.25 -15.22
C ARG A 38 23.52 -16.04 -14.26
N LEU A 39 23.45 -14.87 -13.61
CA LEU A 39 22.34 -14.53 -12.72
C LEU A 39 21.02 -14.42 -13.48
N LEU A 40 21.02 -13.72 -14.62
CA LEU A 40 19.84 -13.60 -15.49
C LEU A 40 19.35 -14.94 -16.02
N ARG A 41 20.28 -15.88 -16.37
CA ARG A 41 19.93 -17.23 -16.81
C ARG A 41 19.23 -17.99 -15.68
N THR A 42 19.78 -17.99 -14.48
CA THR A 42 19.16 -18.64 -13.31
C THR A 42 17.76 -18.08 -13.03
N LEU A 43 17.61 -16.73 -13.00
CA LEU A 43 16.30 -16.12 -12.79
C LEU A 43 15.32 -16.44 -13.92
N HIS A 44 15.79 -16.56 -15.15
CA HIS A 44 14.98 -16.97 -16.30
C HIS A 44 14.52 -18.42 -16.21
N GLU A 45 15.41 -19.35 -15.84
CA GLU A 45 15.10 -20.76 -15.63
C GLU A 45 14.03 -20.96 -14.56
N HIS A 46 14.02 -20.10 -13.53
CA HIS A 46 13.00 -20.09 -12.47
C HIS A 46 11.75 -19.23 -12.80
N GLY A 47 11.69 -18.62 -13.99
CA GLY A 47 10.55 -17.82 -14.45
C GLY A 47 10.43 -16.42 -13.83
N PHE A 48 11.42 -15.95 -13.04
CA PHE A 48 11.45 -14.62 -12.45
C PHE A 48 11.76 -13.51 -13.46
N VAL A 49 12.50 -13.88 -14.51
CA VAL A 49 12.90 -12.99 -15.59
C VAL A 49 12.52 -13.62 -16.93
N TYR A 50 12.10 -12.81 -17.87
CA TYR A 50 11.83 -13.21 -19.26
C TYR A 50 12.75 -12.47 -20.20
N ARG A 51 13.36 -13.19 -21.17
CA ARG A 51 14.17 -12.61 -22.23
C ARG A 51 13.30 -12.39 -23.47
N GLN A 52 13.23 -11.16 -23.94
CA GLN A 52 12.45 -10.76 -25.11
C GLN A 52 13.21 -11.07 -26.42
N SER A 53 12.52 -10.98 -27.55
CA SER A 53 13.09 -11.18 -28.88
C SER A 53 14.17 -10.16 -29.25
N ASP A 54 14.08 -8.94 -28.72
CA ASP A 54 15.06 -7.86 -28.87
C ASP A 54 16.27 -8.00 -27.90
N GLN A 55 16.43 -9.15 -27.27
CA GLN A 55 17.49 -9.50 -26.32
C GLN A 55 17.43 -8.75 -24.97
N ARG A 56 16.41 -7.94 -24.73
CA ARG A 56 16.18 -7.28 -23.43
C ARG A 56 15.50 -8.24 -22.45
N TYR A 57 15.74 -8.01 -21.17
CA TYR A 57 15.15 -8.76 -20.08
C TYR A 57 14.06 -7.92 -19.42
N ARG A 58 12.98 -8.56 -19.01
CA ARG A 58 11.89 -7.99 -18.21
C ARG A 58 11.49 -8.93 -17.09
N LEU A 59 10.68 -8.47 -16.16
CA LEU A 59 10.10 -9.33 -15.12
C LEU A 59 9.28 -10.48 -15.72
N GLY A 60 9.41 -11.65 -15.15
CA GLY A 60 8.75 -12.90 -15.56
C GLY A 60 7.43 -13.13 -14.83
N ALA A 61 6.58 -13.99 -15.41
CA ALA A 61 5.23 -14.28 -14.90
C ALA A 61 5.22 -14.99 -13.53
N ARG A 62 6.32 -15.63 -13.11
CA ARG A 62 6.41 -16.29 -11.79
C ARG A 62 6.20 -15.32 -10.64
N LEU A 63 6.61 -14.05 -10.82
CA LEU A 63 6.40 -13.00 -9.83
C LEU A 63 4.92 -12.71 -9.59
N PHE A 64 4.08 -12.72 -10.63
CA PHE A 64 2.64 -12.57 -10.48
C PHE A 64 2.03 -13.69 -9.65
N ALA A 65 2.41 -14.94 -9.95
CA ALA A 65 1.88 -16.09 -9.22
C ALA A 65 2.26 -16.06 -7.74
N LEU A 66 3.52 -15.72 -7.43
CA LEU A 66 3.98 -15.62 -6.04
C LEU A 66 3.38 -14.42 -5.30
N ALA A 67 3.29 -13.26 -5.96
CA ALA A 67 2.63 -12.09 -5.39
C ALA A 67 1.15 -12.38 -5.11
N GLN A 68 0.44 -13.03 -6.03
CA GLN A 68 -0.95 -13.41 -5.82
C GLN A 68 -1.10 -14.36 -4.61
N GLN A 69 -0.27 -15.40 -4.51
CA GLN A 69 -0.29 -16.32 -3.38
C GLN A 69 0.04 -15.62 -2.05
N ALA A 70 1.02 -14.72 -2.04
CA ALA A 70 1.37 -13.95 -0.84
C ALA A 70 0.20 -13.04 -0.39
N VAL A 71 -0.45 -12.37 -1.33
CA VAL A 71 -1.61 -11.50 -1.06
C VAL A 71 -2.84 -12.32 -0.62
N GLU A 72 -3.08 -13.50 -1.21
CA GLU A 72 -4.15 -14.43 -0.82
C GLU A 72 -3.94 -15.02 0.58
N SER A 73 -2.71 -15.12 1.06
CA SER A 73 -2.42 -15.58 2.42
C SER A 73 -2.71 -14.54 3.52
N LEU A 74 -3.11 -13.32 3.14
CA LEU A 74 -3.49 -12.26 4.07
C LEU A 74 -5.00 -12.31 4.30
N ASP A 75 -5.44 -13.04 5.33
CA ASP A 75 -6.86 -13.16 5.71
C ASP A 75 -7.59 -11.81 5.78
N VAL A 76 -6.90 -10.74 6.22
CA VAL A 76 -7.48 -9.40 6.31
C VAL A 76 -7.88 -8.83 4.95
N ARG A 77 -7.21 -9.19 3.86
CA ARG A 77 -7.57 -8.74 2.51
C ARG A 77 -8.87 -9.39 2.02
N GLU A 78 -9.01 -10.71 2.19
CA GLU A 78 -10.21 -11.44 1.78
C GLU A 78 -11.45 -10.92 2.50
N ILE A 79 -11.34 -10.69 3.80
CA ILE A 79 -12.40 -10.14 4.63
C ILE A 79 -12.70 -8.69 4.24
N ALA A 80 -11.68 -7.86 4.01
CA ALA A 80 -11.86 -6.44 3.74
C ALA A 80 -12.44 -6.16 2.35
N HIS A 81 -12.08 -6.93 1.32
CA HIS A 81 -12.41 -6.63 -0.08
C HIS A 81 -13.91 -6.34 -0.33
N PRO A 82 -14.87 -7.13 0.14
CA PRO A 82 -16.29 -6.84 -0.04
C PRO A 82 -16.69 -5.48 0.55
N HIS A 83 -16.18 -5.14 1.72
CA HIS A 83 -16.43 -3.87 2.40
C HIS A 83 -15.82 -2.67 1.64
N LEU A 84 -14.63 -2.85 1.05
CA LEU A 84 -13.99 -1.82 0.22
C LEU A 84 -14.82 -1.55 -1.04
N VAL A 85 -15.34 -2.60 -1.69
CA VAL A 85 -16.24 -2.49 -2.85
C VAL A 85 -17.51 -1.73 -2.48
N GLU A 86 -18.18 -2.11 -1.40
CA GLU A 86 -19.37 -1.44 -0.91
C GLU A 86 -19.13 0.05 -0.59
N LEU A 87 -17.99 0.36 0.06
CA LEU A 87 -17.60 1.74 0.33
C LEU A 87 -17.35 2.53 -0.98
N ASN A 88 -16.67 1.91 -1.94
CA ASN A 88 -16.45 2.52 -3.26
C ASN A 88 -17.77 2.78 -3.98
N GLU A 89 -18.73 1.86 -3.93
CA GLU A 89 -20.06 2.04 -4.51
C GLU A 89 -20.81 3.23 -3.91
N LYS A 90 -20.65 3.46 -2.60
CA LYS A 90 -21.29 4.58 -1.89
C LYS A 90 -20.62 5.92 -2.16
N CYS A 91 -19.29 5.98 -2.20
CA CYS A 91 -18.55 7.24 -2.33
C CYS A 91 -18.05 7.54 -3.75
N GLY A 92 -17.89 6.52 -4.61
CA GLY A 92 -17.40 6.66 -5.98
C GLY A 92 -15.88 6.88 -6.11
N HIS A 93 -15.14 7.02 -5.01
CA HIS A 93 -13.72 7.35 -4.99
C HIS A 93 -12.84 6.11 -4.84
N THR A 94 -11.54 6.26 -5.10
CA THR A 94 -10.58 5.17 -4.90
C THR A 94 -10.50 4.78 -3.43
N VAL A 95 -10.62 3.48 -3.16
CA VAL A 95 -10.47 2.89 -1.82
C VAL A 95 -9.21 2.02 -1.80
N HIS A 96 -8.42 2.14 -0.74
CA HIS A 96 -7.22 1.32 -0.56
C HIS A 96 -7.25 0.59 0.77
N LEU A 97 -6.55 -0.54 0.81
CA LEU A 97 -6.16 -1.24 2.04
C LEU A 97 -4.64 -1.35 2.06
N ALA A 98 -4.02 -1.06 3.20
CA ALA A 98 -2.58 -1.12 3.37
C ALA A 98 -2.21 -1.81 4.68
N VAL A 99 -1.05 -2.46 4.69
CA VAL A 99 -0.44 -3.10 5.86
C VAL A 99 0.97 -2.56 6.08
N HIS A 100 1.47 -2.70 7.30
CA HIS A 100 2.86 -2.42 7.64
C HIS A 100 3.62 -3.74 7.71
N GLU A 101 4.62 -3.89 6.86
CA GLU A 101 5.52 -5.04 6.84
C GLU A 101 6.96 -4.57 7.01
N GLU A 102 7.61 -5.01 8.07
CA GLU A 102 8.97 -4.62 8.42
C GLU A 102 9.18 -3.10 8.48
N ASN A 103 9.73 -2.51 7.42
CA ASN A 103 10.01 -1.07 7.34
C ASN A 103 9.19 -0.36 6.25
N GLU A 104 8.26 -1.05 5.61
CA GLU A 104 7.46 -0.52 4.50
C GLU A 104 5.97 -0.59 4.80
N VAL A 105 5.23 0.31 4.21
CA VAL A 105 3.77 0.24 4.17
C VAL A 105 3.37 -0.05 2.73
N LEU A 106 2.64 -1.15 2.53
CA LEU A 106 2.28 -1.65 1.21
C LEU A 106 0.77 -1.62 1.02
N TYR A 107 0.33 -1.24 -0.17
CA TYR A 107 -1.05 -1.48 -0.57
C TYR A 107 -1.26 -2.97 -0.87
N ILE A 108 -2.22 -3.59 -0.19
CA ILE A 108 -2.59 -5.00 -0.40
C ILE A 108 -3.91 -5.15 -1.14
N ASP A 109 -4.74 -4.09 -1.17
CA ASP A 109 -5.96 -4.06 -1.97
C ASP A 109 -6.28 -2.66 -2.46
N LYS A 110 -7.05 -2.58 -3.57
CA LYS A 110 -7.46 -1.33 -4.19
C LYS A 110 -8.74 -1.53 -4.98
N VAL A 111 -9.71 -0.65 -4.76
CA VAL A 111 -10.91 -0.51 -5.60
C VAL A 111 -10.83 0.84 -6.32
N GLU A 112 -10.85 0.80 -7.64
CA GLU A 112 -10.68 2.00 -8.47
C GLU A 112 -11.89 2.94 -8.40
N SER A 113 -11.61 4.22 -8.50
CA SER A 113 -12.64 5.25 -8.62
C SER A 113 -13.51 5.07 -9.87
N ARG A 114 -14.77 5.42 -9.77
CA ARG A 114 -15.70 5.52 -10.92
C ARG A 114 -15.44 6.77 -11.78
N TYR A 115 -14.69 7.73 -11.26
CA TYR A 115 -14.30 8.92 -12.01
C TYR A 115 -13.13 8.64 -12.95
N PRO A 116 -13.01 9.35 -14.09
CA PRO A 116 -11.98 9.08 -15.08
C PRO A 116 -10.55 9.42 -14.62
N VAL A 117 -10.38 10.13 -13.53
CA VAL A 117 -9.07 10.48 -12.96
C VAL A 117 -8.55 9.29 -12.16
N ARG A 118 -7.50 8.64 -12.64
CA ARG A 118 -6.87 7.48 -12.00
C ARG A 118 -5.71 7.88 -11.11
N MET A 119 -5.58 7.18 -10.00
CA MET A 119 -4.44 7.30 -9.09
C MET A 119 -3.33 6.30 -9.45
N TYR A 120 -2.07 6.72 -9.35
CA TYR A 120 -0.91 5.89 -9.64
C TYR A 120 -0.57 4.84 -8.56
N SER A 121 -1.43 4.67 -7.56
CA SER A 121 -1.29 3.61 -6.55
C SER A 121 -1.50 2.21 -7.16
N ARG A 122 -0.71 1.23 -6.72
CA ARG A 122 -0.82 -0.17 -7.15
C ARG A 122 -0.63 -1.10 -5.97
N ILE A 123 -1.32 -2.25 -5.99
CA ILE A 123 -1.09 -3.34 -5.03
C ILE A 123 0.37 -3.77 -5.10
N GLY A 124 0.99 -4.02 -3.94
CA GLY A 124 2.40 -4.38 -3.78
C GLY A 124 3.39 -3.21 -3.92
N LYS A 125 2.91 -1.99 -4.17
CA LYS A 125 3.77 -0.81 -4.23
C LYS A 125 3.88 -0.16 -2.85
N PRO A 126 5.09 0.17 -2.37
CA PRO A 126 5.27 0.97 -1.17
C PRO A 126 4.59 2.33 -1.29
N VAL A 127 4.00 2.78 -0.20
CA VAL A 127 3.40 4.12 -0.11
C VAL A 127 4.46 5.16 0.29
N ALA A 128 4.17 6.44 0.04
CA ALA A 128 4.98 7.54 0.54
C ALA A 128 4.84 7.63 2.07
N ILE A 129 5.70 6.91 2.79
CA ILE A 129 5.56 6.55 4.21
C ILE A 129 5.41 7.76 5.14
N THR A 130 6.04 8.90 4.81
CA THR A 130 6.05 10.11 5.64
C THR A 130 4.83 11.01 5.44
N VAL A 131 3.99 10.75 4.42
CA VAL A 131 2.86 11.62 4.07
C VAL A 131 1.53 10.88 3.93
N ALA A 132 1.53 9.63 3.44
CA ALA A 132 0.30 8.90 3.17
C ALA A 132 -0.53 8.64 4.44
N ALA A 133 -1.83 8.88 4.36
CA ALA A 133 -2.75 8.74 5.50
C ALA A 133 -2.74 7.34 6.12
N VAL A 134 -2.72 6.28 5.29
CA VAL A 134 -2.64 4.88 5.78
C VAL A 134 -1.33 4.60 6.51
N ALA A 135 -0.21 5.16 6.04
CA ALA A 135 1.09 4.99 6.68
C ALA A 135 1.12 5.69 8.05
N LYS A 136 0.60 6.91 8.14
CA LYS A 136 0.50 7.63 9.42
C LYS A 136 -0.28 6.84 10.46
N LEU A 137 -1.38 6.16 10.08
CA LEU A 137 -2.14 5.29 10.99
C LEU A 137 -1.32 4.09 11.47
N LEU A 138 -0.76 3.34 10.52
CA LEU A 138 0.00 2.13 10.82
C LEU A 138 1.21 2.43 11.70
N LEU A 139 1.91 3.51 11.43
CA LEU A 139 3.10 3.90 12.19
C LEU A 139 2.75 4.56 13.54
N ALA A 140 1.61 5.22 13.67
CA ALA A 140 1.15 5.77 14.94
C ALA A 140 0.86 4.69 15.99
N ASP A 141 0.51 3.47 15.54
CA ASP A 141 0.21 2.33 16.44
C ASP A 141 1.47 1.62 16.96
N LEU A 142 2.63 1.84 16.35
CA LEU A 142 3.90 1.27 16.80
C LEU A 142 4.25 1.72 18.23
N PRO A 143 4.94 0.87 19.01
CA PRO A 143 5.53 1.26 20.28
C PRO A 143 6.39 2.52 20.14
N GLU A 144 6.38 3.39 21.14
CA GLU A 144 7.08 4.69 21.04
C GLU A 144 8.57 4.56 20.67
N PRO A 145 9.37 3.63 21.25
CA PRO A 145 10.77 3.48 20.88
C PRO A 145 10.96 3.11 19.41
N GLU A 146 10.15 2.19 18.88
CA GLU A 146 10.20 1.74 17.49
C GLU A 146 9.80 2.87 16.54
N ARG A 147 8.69 3.57 16.86
CA ARG A 147 8.19 4.71 16.09
C ARG A 147 9.23 5.82 16.00
N ARG A 148 9.91 6.14 17.11
CA ARG A 148 10.97 7.14 17.15
C ARG A 148 12.19 6.70 16.33
N ALA A 149 12.67 5.48 16.53
CA ALA A 149 13.81 4.93 15.80
C ALA A 149 13.53 4.85 14.28
N LEU A 150 12.30 4.52 13.89
CA LEU A 150 11.89 4.53 12.49
C LEU A 150 11.88 5.95 11.93
N ALA A 151 11.25 6.91 12.61
CA ALA A 151 11.18 8.30 12.17
C ALA A 151 12.57 8.93 11.96
N GLU A 152 13.55 8.59 12.80
CA GLU A 152 14.93 9.08 12.67
C GLU A 152 15.69 8.48 11.47
N LYS A 153 15.27 7.31 10.99
CA LYS A 153 15.91 6.62 9.85
C LYS A 153 15.26 6.94 8.51
N LEU A 154 14.02 7.44 8.52
CA LEU A 154 13.29 7.74 7.29
C LEU A 154 13.87 8.95 6.58
N ASP A 155 13.86 8.90 5.25
CA ASP A 155 14.02 10.08 4.41
C ASP A 155 12.71 10.88 4.37
N TYR A 156 12.83 12.21 4.30
CA TYR A 156 11.70 13.14 4.23
C TYR A 156 11.70 13.86 2.88
N PRO A 157 11.31 13.18 1.78
CA PRO A 157 11.28 13.79 0.46
C PRO A 157 10.25 14.93 0.42
N HIS A 158 10.64 16.02 -0.19
CA HIS A 158 9.76 17.16 -0.42
C HIS A 158 8.95 16.93 -1.70
N TYR A 159 7.82 16.21 -1.58
CA TYR A 159 6.91 15.99 -2.73
C TYR A 159 6.12 17.25 -3.07
N THR A 160 5.64 17.97 -2.06
CA THR A 160 4.87 19.20 -2.16
C THR A 160 5.21 20.15 -1.01
N SER A 161 4.72 21.38 -1.04
CA SER A 161 4.85 22.32 0.08
C SER A 161 4.18 21.86 1.39
N ARG A 162 3.37 20.79 1.33
CA ARG A 162 2.64 20.19 2.47
C ARG A 162 3.25 18.88 2.95
N SER A 163 4.35 18.43 2.34
CA SER A 163 5.07 17.24 2.80
C SER A 163 5.62 17.46 4.21
N THR A 164 5.58 16.38 5.00
CA THR A 164 6.18 16.39 6.34
C THR A 164 7.68 16.62 6.23
N PRO A 165 8.25 17.67 6.84
CA PRO A 165 9.59 18.13 6.51
C PRO A 165 10.73 17.36 7.22
N HIS A 166 10.47 16.73 8.36
CA HIS A 166 11.49 16.05 9.19
C HIS A 166 10.87 15.21 10.30
N ALA A 167 11.69 14.37 10.95
CA ALA A 167 11.28 13.41 11.98
C ALA A 167 10.44 14.01 13.12
N THR A 168 10.83 15.17 13.65
CA THR A 168 10.09 15.80 14.75
C THR A 168 8.67 16.20 14.34
N ALA A 169 8.51 16.78 13.14
CA ALA A 169 7.18 17.10 12.60
C ALA A 169 6.35 15.85 12.36
N PHE A 170 6.98 14.80 11.82
CA PHE A 170 6.32 13.51 11.60
C PHE A 170 5.83 12.89 12.90
N LEU A 171 6.67 12.82 13.92
CA LEU A 171 6.29 12.30 15.24
C LEU A 171 5.13 13.09 15.87
N ALA A 172 5.11 14.40 15.69
CA ALA A 172 4.00 15.25 16.14
C ALA A 172 2.69 14.95 15.39
N GLU A 173 2.76 14.69 14.07
CA GLU A 173 1.61 14.22 13.29
C GLU A 173 1.12 12.84 13.74
N LEU A 174 2.04 11.89 13.96
CA LEU A 174 1.69 10.55 14.45
C LEU A 174 1.03 10.60 15.83
N ALA A 175 1.47 11.50 16.72
CA ALA A 175 0.84 11.69 18.01
C ALA A 175 -0.62 12.14 17.89
N LYS A 176 -0.91 13.09 17.00
CA LYS A 176 -2.29 13.54 16.70
C LYS A 176 -3.14 12.41 16.11
N VAL A 177 -2.57 11.65 15.16
CA VAL A 177 -3.26 10.49 14.54
C VAL A 177 -3.63 9.45 15.58
N ARG A 178 -2.74 9.17 16.52
CA ARG A 178 -2.98 8.23 17.63
C ARG A 178 -4.10 8.71 18.56
N GLU A 179 -4.14 9.99 18.88
CA GLU A 179 -5.17 10.59 19.73
C GLU A 179 -6.54 10.59 19.07
N GLN A 180 -6.62 11.01 17.80
CA GLN A 180 -7.89 11.14 17.08
C GLN A 180 -8.41 9.83 16.46
N GLY A 181 -7.53 8.82 16.24
CA GLY A 181 -7.87 7.51 15.70
C GLY A 181 -8.17 7.47 14.19
N TRP A 182 -7.74 8.49 13.44
CA TRP A 182 -7.84 8.57 11.97
C TRP A 182 -6.73 9.46 11.42
N ALA A 183 -6.50 9.42 10.10
CA ALA A 183 -5.44 10.22 9.47
C ALA A 183 -5.90 10.83 8.15
N THR A 184 -5.17 11.87 7.71
CA THR A 184 -5.32 12.48 6.39
C THR A 184 -3.98 12.65 5.71
N ASP A 185 -4.05 12.69 4.37
CA ASP A 185 -3.07 13.31 3.51
C ASP A 185 -3.80 14.35 2.65
N LEU A 186 -3.56 15.62 2.92
CA LEU A 186 -4.21 16.72 2.21
C LEU A 186 -3.22 17.42 1.27
N GLY A 187 -2.83 16.68 0.21
CA GLY A 187 -1.88 17.17 -0.78
C GLY A 187 -0.42 17.08 -0.33
N GLY A 188 -0.08 16.21 0.61
CA GLY A 188 1.29 16.01 1.09
C GLY A 188 2.15 15.19 0.14
N HIS A 189 1.58 14.16 -0.50
CA HIS A 189 2.24 13.37 -1.52
C HIS A 189 2.05 13.97 -2.92
N GLU A 190 0.82 14.27 -3.29
CA GLU A 190 0.45 14.92 -4.56
C GLU A 190 -0.49 16.08 -4.26
N GLU A 191 -0.17 17.30 -4.73
CA GLU A 191 -0.95 18.52 -4.41
C GLU A 191 -2.43 18.41 -4.80
N SER A 192 -2.71 17.61 -5.83
CA SER A 192 -4.06 17.40 -6.37
C SER A 192 -4.85 16.29 -5.69
N ILE A 193 -4.27 15.54 -4.76
CA ILE A 193 -4.91 14.37 -4.14
C ILE A 193 -5.09 14.60 -2.64
N ASN A 194 -6.29 14.29 -2.16
CA ASN A 194 -6.61 14.24 -0.75
C ASN A 194 -7.01 12.82 -0.34
N CYS A 195 -6.63 12.41 0.87
CA CYS A 195 -6.94 11.11 1.45
C CYS A 195 -7.44 11.24 2.88
N VAL A 196 -8.41 10.39 3.24
CA VAL A 196 -8.84 10.17 4.62
C VAL A 196 -8.77 8.67 4.92
N ALA A 197 -8.23 8.31 6.09
CA ALA A 197 -7.97 6.92 6.45
C ALA A 197 -8.47 6.57 7.85
N ALA A 198 -8.86 5.30 8.02
CA ALA A 198 -9.29 4.71 9.29
C ALA A 198 -8.57 3.37 9.55
N PRO A 199 -8.37 2.99 10.84
CA PRO A 199 -7.67 1.78 11.23
C PRO A 199 -8.58 0.55 11.15
N VAL A 200 -8.02 -0.59 10.72
CA VAL A 200 -8.62 -1.92 10.86
C VAL A 200 -7.86 -2.66 11.97
N ARG A 201 -8.59 -3.14 12.99
CA ARG A 201 -8.01 -3.73 14.19
C ARG A 201 -8.39 -5.19 14.36
N GLY A 202 -7.46 -5.96 14.88
CA GLY A 202 -7.68 -7.34 15.31
C GLY A 202 -8.39 -7.43 16.68
N ALA A 203 -8.71 -8.65 17.10
CA ALA A 203 -9.37 -8.94 18.37
C ALA A 203 -8.57 -8.48 19.59
N ASP A 204 -7.26 -8.42 19.49
CA ASP A 204 -6.33 -7.93 20.52
C ASP A 204 -6.22 -6.39 20.55
N GLY A 205 -6.96 -5.69 19.69
CA GLY A 205 -6.94 -4.24 19.53
C GLY A 205 -5.77 -3.70 18.70
N ARG A 206 -4.82 -4.55 18.30
CA ARG A 206 -3.71 -4.15 17.44
C ARG A 206 -4.19 -3.78 16.05
N LEU A 207 -3.53 -2.83 15.45
CA LEU A 207 -3.81 -2.41 14.08
C LEU A 207 -3.22 -3.42 13.10
N VAL A 208 -4.10 -4.10 12.35
CA VAL A 208 -3.71 -5.13 11.38
C VAL A 208 -3.64 -4.58 9.97
N ALA A 209 -4.42 -3.55 9.66
CA ALA A 209 -4.41 -2.85 8.39
C ALA A 209 -4.92 -1.41 8.56
N ALA A 210 -4.75 -0.58 7.55
CA ALA A 210 -5.38 0.73 7.44
C ALA A 210 -6.06 0.85 6.08
N MET A 211 -7.28 1.37 6.07
CA MET A 211 -8.00 1.65 4.83
C MET A 211 -8.11 3.14 4.59
N SER A 212 -8.20 3.56 3.33
CA SER A 212 -8.41 4.96 2.98
C SER A 212 -9.36 5.16 1.80
N VAL A 213 -10.02 6.31 1.79
CA VAL A 213 -10.64 6.89 0.61
C VAL A 213 -9.76 8.01 0.10
N SER A 214 -9.47 8.00 -1.18
CA SER A 214 -8.59 8.95 -1.85
C SER A 214 -9.28 9.54 -3.07
N ALA A 215 -9.21 10.85 -3.22
CA ALA A 215 -9.85 11.55 -4.33
C ALA A 215 -9.05 12.76 -4.81
N PRO A 216 -9.08 13.07 -6.13
CA PRO A 216 -8.56 14.32 -6.65
C PRO A 216 -9.37 15.52 -6.13
N ASN A 217 -8.67 16.60 -5.77
CA ASN A 217 -9.30 17.83 -5.27
C ASN A 217 -10.15 18.56 -6.32
N VAL A 218 -9.95 18.23 -7.60
CA VAL A 218 -10.81 18.70 -8.71
C VAL A 218 -12.16 17.98 -8.78
N VAL A 219 -12.30 16.84 -8.09
CA VAL A 219 -13.54 16.05 -8.04
C VAL A 219 -14.29 16.31 -6.74
N VAL A 220 -13.55 16.38 -5.61
CA VAL A 220 -14.11 16.60 -4.28
C VAL A 220 -13.14 17.43 -3.44
N SER A 221 -13.62 18.45 -2.78
CA SER A 221 -12.81 19.26 -1.88
C SER A 221 -12.35 18.49 -0.65
N ALA A 222 -11.30 18.96 0.03
CA ALA A 222 -10.84 18.36 1.27
C ALA A 222 -11.93 18.30 2.35
N GLU A 223 -12.77 19.33 2.42
CA GLU A 223 -13.88 19.40 3.39
C GLU A 223 -14.95 18.35 3.09
N GLU A 224 -15.34 18.19 1.82
CA GLU A 224 -16.29 17.17 1.40
C GLU A 224 -15.75 15.76 1.61
N LEU A 225 -14.45 15.55 1.33
CA LEU A 225 -13.80 14.26 1.60
C LEU A 225 -13.80 13.94 3.09
N LEU A 226 -13.56 14.91 3.96
CA LEU A 226 -13.62 14.73 5.41
C LEU A 226 -15.04 14.39 5.91
N ARG A 227 -16.11 14.81 5.22
CA ARG A 227 -17.47 14.39 5.53
C ARG A 227 -17.71 12.89 5.31
N LEU A 228 -16.84 12.22 4.54
CA LEU A 228 -16.86 10.75 4.39
C LEU A 228 -16.23 10.02 5.59
N LEU A 229 -15.52 10.69 6.48
CA LEU A 229 -14.84 10.06 7.62
C LEU A 229 -15.77 9.15 8.46
N PRO A 230 -17.01 9.52 8.80
CA PRO A 230 -17.91 8.62 9.53
C PRO A 230 -18.22 7.33 8.74
N LEU A 231 -18.32 7.41 7.43
CA LEU A 231 -18.55 6.25 6.56
C LEU A 231 -17.29 5.36 6.52
N VAL A 232 -16.11 5.95 6.31
CA VAL A 232 -14.81 5.26 6.29
C VAL A 232 -14.58 4.53 7.61
N ARG A 233 -14.85 5.17 8.75
CA ARG A 233 -14.71 4.56 10.08
C ARG A 233 -15.68 3.40 10.28
N ARG A 234 -16.95 3.55 9.91
CA ARG A 234 -17.94 2.44 10.01
C ARG A 234 -17.51 1.23 9.17
N THR A 235 -16.97 1.47 7.97
CA THR A 235 -16.45 0.39 7.12
C THR A 235 -15.23 -0.29 7.77
N ALA A 236 -14.27 0.48 8.28
CA ALA A 236 -13.11 -0.06 8.98
C ALA A 236 -13.51 -0.87 10.24
N ASP A 237 -14.50 -0.39 10.99
CA ASP A 237 -15.07 -1.09 12.16
C ASP A 237 -15.79 -2.38 11.74
N ALA A 238 -16.47 -2.42 10.60
CA ALA A 238 -17.10 -3.63 10.08
C ALA A 238 -16.06 -4.69 9.72
N ILE A 239 -15.01 -4.30 8.98
CA ILE A 239 -13.88 -5.17 8.67
C ILE A 239 -13.22 -5.69 9.95
N SER A 240 -12.99 -4.81 10.93
CA SER A 240 -12.36 -5.17 12.21
C SER A 240 -13.16 -6.21 12.98
N ARG A 241 -14.49 -6.07 13.04
CA ARG A 241 -15.40 -7.04 13.67
C ARG A 241 -15.36 -8.39 12.97
N GLU A 242 -15.44 -8.40 11.64
CA GLU A 242 -15.43 -9.63 10.87
C GLU A 242 -14.07 -10.34 10.99
N TYR A 243 -12.97 -9.61 10.86
CA TYR A 243 -11.61 -10.12 11.05
C TYR A 243 -11.38 -10.70 12.45
N SER A 244 -11.98 -10.11 13.48
CA SER A 244 -11.89 -10.58 14.86
C SER A 244 -12.83 -11.76 15.18
N GLY A 245 -13.60 -12.26 14.22
CA GLY A 245 -14.59 -13.32 14.44
C GLY A 245 -15.79 -12.88 15.33
N THR A 246 -15.98 -11.58 15.52
CA THR A 246 -17.05 -11.00 16.32
C THR A 246 -18.23 -10.51 15.45
N ALA A 247 -18.15 -10.65 14.13
CA ALA A 247 -19.23 -10.32 13.22
C ALA A 247 -20.34 -11.37 13.36
N VAL A 248 -21.53 -10.92 13.67
CA VAL A 248 -22.75 -11.72 13.42
C VAL A 248 -22.90 -11.80 11.90
N PRO A 249 -22.98 -13.02 11.29
CA PRO A 249 -23.24 -13.12 9.87
C PRO A 249 -24.51 -12.31 9.53
N PRO A 250 -24.59 -11.62 8.38
CA PRO A 250 -25.82 -10.95 7.98
C PRO A 250 -26.93 -11.98 8.00
N SER A 251 -27.96 -11.73 8.80
CA SER A 251 -29.16 -12.57 8.82
C SER A 251 -29.66 -12.68 7.39
N ALA A 252 -29.77 -13.89 6.88
CA ALA A 252 -30.37 -14.14 5.59
C ALA A 252 -31.71 -13.37 5.55
N THR A 253 -31.76 -12.39 4.66
CA THR A 253 -32.90 -11.63 4.18
C THR A 253 -34.22 -12.00 4.84
N ASP A 254 -34.74 -11.07 5.61
CA ASP A 254 -36.17 -11.04 5.97
C ASP A 254 -36.95 -10.70 4.67
N PRO A 255 -37.82 -11.62 4.14
CA PRO A 255 -38.56 -11.39 2.91
C PRO A 255 -39.87 -10.69 3.20
N ALA A 256 -39.86 -9.55 3.88
CA ALA A 256 -41.05 -8.80 4.25
C ALA A 256 -40.88 -7.29 4.08
N GLU A 257 -40.56 -6.84 2.86
CA GLU A 257 -40.87 -5.47 2.41
C GLU A 257 -41.12 -5.46 0.89
N GLU A 258 -42.06 -6.32 0.47
CA GLU A 258 -42.85 -6.13 -0.74
C GLU A 258 -44.33 -6.31 -0.36
N ALA A 259 -44.97 -5.22 0.07
CA ALA A 259 -46.43 -5.07 0.08
C ALA A 259 -46.78 -3.57 -0.01
#